data_0f5efebd7a499c2dafbfc02a76106dd2
#
_entry.id   0f5efebd7a499c2dafbfc02a76106dd2
#
_cell.length_a   1.000
_cell.length_b   1.000
_cell.length_c   1.000
_cell.angle_alpha   90.00
_cell.angle_beta   90.00
_cell.angle_gamma   90.00
#
_symmetry.space_group_name_H-M   'P 1'
#
loop_
_entity.id
_entity.type
_entity.pdbx_description
1 polymer ?
#
loop_
_entity_poly.entity_id
_entity_poly.type
_entity_poly.pdbx_seq_one_letter_code
_entity_poly.pdbx_strand_id
1 'polypeptide(L)'
;MAKKILQFIFSAWLLGSVTAPAHAQISSPTDVLNLVFWVDAQDVNGTGSQPANGAVVSTWVDKSTGGNNLITLDGTVTFEAAGFDGINPGLRFPLIARMGASNPFAGNFQDEMTLFFVNANVTQTRNFSVSLNGTNRSSNIADGRFSFHTPWSDDNIYFDAGACCGSTRLRGPFPNAITETTLVSALNDAPGNSQLLRIDGQAFLEDMTGHNANVSRGVHLGDLPSNVQYNGRFAEVVVYDRALSLSEIQDVECYLLLKWKPLAAPSTCAAVIRASKTVTSYETTGASAYNLPGEDVVYTISITHEGGPDLDDGSVFLVDNLPSEVSFYNGDFDDAGPEVNPVIFSQTNASLTFNYATDVGFSDAATPPAALTDCSYTPAVGYDPDVKFVCINPKGAFASGNPDPNISVSFRARIK
;
A
#
# COMPACT_ATOMS: atom_id res chain seq x y z
N MET A 1 -1.38 14.47 3.87
CA MET A 1 -1.00 13.44 2.90
C MET A 1 -0.74 14.11 1.55
N ALA A 2 0.46 14.06 1.04
CA ALA A 2 0.73 14.55 -0.30
C ALA A 2 0.19 13.51 -1.29
N LYS A 3 -0.93 13.81 -1.97
CA LYS A 3 -1.40 13.01 -3.10
C LYS A 3 -0.28 12.94 -4.13
N LYS A 4 0.28 11.76 -4.38
CA LYS A 4 1.17 11.55 -5.52
C LYS A 4 0.29 11.51 -6.77
N ILE A 5 0.25 12.63 -7.50
CA ILE A 5 -0.39 12.68 -8.82
C ILE A 5 0.55 11.98 -9.79
N LEU A 6 0.09 10.90 -10.39
CA LEU A 6 0.81 10.22 -11.46
C LEU A 6 0.51 10.96 -12.78
N GLN A 7 1.47 11.76 -13.23
CA GLN A 7 1.36 12.54 -14.45
C GLN A 7 2.04 11.79 -15.59
N PHE A 8 1.27 11.47 -16.64
CA PHE A 8 1.80 10.89 -17.86
C PHE A 8 1.97 12.00 -18.91
N ILE A 9 3.23 12.27 -19.28
CA ILE A 9 3.57 13.18 -20.38
C ILE A 9 4.01 12.30 -21.55
N PHE A 10 3.22 12.26 -22.60
CA PHE A 10 3.53 11.48 -23.78
C PHE A 10 4.37 12.30 -24.77
N SER A 11 5.68 12.04 -24.77
CA SER A 11 6.54 12.29 -25.92
C SER A 11 6.71 10.95 -26.63
N ALA A 12 6.68 10.93 -27.95
CA ALA A 12 6.70 9.71 -28.77
C ALA A 12 8.06 8.96 -28.66
N TRP A 13 8.24 8.17 -27.59
CA TRP A 13 9.34 7.22 -27.45
C TRP A 13 8.80 5.86 -27.03
N LEU A 14 9.19 4.80 -27.76
CA LEU A 14 8.92 3.42 -27.41
C LEU A 14 9.58 3.09 -26.06
N LEU A 15 8.78 2.75 -25.03
CA LEU A 15 9.28 2.16 -23.79
C LEU A 15 9.17 0.64 -23.88
N GLY A 16 10.31 -0.02 -23.76
CA GLY A 16 10.38 -1.49 -23.68
C GLY A 16 9.87 -1.99 -22.32
N SER A 17 9.12 -3.06 -22.34
CA SER A 17 8.56 -3.73 -21.18
C SER A 17 9.59 -4.53 -20.38
N VAL A 18 9.70 -4.29 -19.08
CA VAL A 18 10.30 -5.24 -18.13
C VAL A 18 9.14 -5.83 -17.34
N THR A 19 8.83 -7.09 -17.55
CA THR A 19 7.81 -7.83 -16.79
C THR A 19 8.43 -8.40 -15.53
N ALA A 20 8.17 -7.79 -14.37
CA ALA A 20 8.23 -8.48 -13.10
C ALA A 20 6.84 -9.05 -12.80
N PRO A 21 6.71 -10.20 -12.12
CA PRO A 21 5.40 -10.69 -11.69
C PRO A 21 4.77 -9.64 -10.76
N ALA A 22 3.60 -9.17 -11.16
CA ALA A 22 2.83 -8.24 -10.35
C ALA A 22 2.22 -9.02 -9.17
N HIS A 23 2.51 -8.57 -7.95
CA HIS A 23 1.76 -8.99 -6.76
C HIS A 23 0.50 -8.13 -6.70
N ALA A 24 -0.66 -8.78 -6.52
CA ALA A 24 -1.90 -8.07 -6.24
C ALA A 24 -1.73 -7.36 -4.90
N GLN A 25 -1.71 -6.04 -4.89
CA GLN A 25 -1.58 -5.33 -3.63
C GLN A 25 -2.94 -5.23 -2.95
N ILE A 26 -2.94 -5.61 -1.68
CA ILE A 26 -4.08 -5.43 -0.80
C ILE A 26 -4.23 -3.95 -0.43
N SER A 27 -5.46 -3.47 -0.33
CA SER A 27 -5.79 -2.12 0.16
C SER A 27 -5.77 -2.06 1.68
N SER A 28 -5.92 -3.22 2.31
CA SER A 28 -6.08 -3.38 3.77
C SER A 28 -5.71 -4.81 4.18
N PRO A 29 -5.23 -5.04 5.41
CA PRO A 29 -5.05 -6.39 5.95
C PRO A 29 -6.29 -7.28 5.90
N THR A 30 -7.50 -6.69 5.80
CA THR A 30 -8.76 -7.44 5.68
C THR A 30 -8.94 -8.15 4.33
N ASP A 31 -8.16 -7.78 3.32
CA ASP A 31 -8.22 -8.41 2.00
C ASP A 31 -7.58 -9.80 1.99
N VAL A 32 -6.78 -10.12 3.01
CA VAL A 32 -6.21 -11.44 3.23
C VAL A 32 -7.05 -12.20 4.27
N LEU A 33 -7.45 -13.43 3.94
CA LEU A 33 -8.32 -14.24 4.79
C LEU A 33 -7.67 -14.61 6.12
N ASN A 34 -8.52 -14.83 7.13
CA ASN A 34 -8.11 -15.25 8.48
C ASN A 34 -7.36 -14.17 9.27
N LEU A 35 -7.65 -12.91 9.01
CA LEU A 35 -7.24 -11.81 9.88
C LEU A 35 -7.97 -11.91 11.22
N VAL A 36 -7.24 -12.00 12.32
CA VAL A 36 -7.80 -12.17 13.67
C VAL A 36 -7.49 -11.04 14.63
N PHE A 37 -6.51 -10.19 14.25
CA PHE A 37 -6.16 -9.03 15.04
C PHE A 37 -5.48 -7.97 14.16
N TRP A 38 -5.89 -6.70 14.32
CA TRP A 38 -5.31 -5.58 13.60
C TRP A 38 -5.48 -4.27 14.35
N VAL A 39 -4.39 -3.64 14.74
CA VAL A 39 -4.36 -2.29 15.32
C VAL A 39 -3.46 -1.37 14.51
N ASP A 40 -3.88 -0.11 14.36
CA ASP A 40 -3.29 0.87 13.45
C ASP A 40 -3.20 2.24 14.12
N ALA A 41 -1.99 2.82 14.23
CA ALA A 41 -1.79 4.12 14.85
C ALA A 41 -2.35 5.29 14.03
N GLN A 42 -2.67 5.08 12.73
CA GLN A 42 -3.41 6.08 11.97
C GLN A 42 -4.89 6.15 12.34
N ASP A 43 -5.41 5.15 13.06
CA ASP A 43 -6.80 5.07 13.49
C ASP A 43 -6.93 4.38 14.86
N VAL A 44 -6.34 5.01 15.88
CA VAL A 44 -6.28 4.44 17.24
C VAL A 44 -7.66 4.14 17.82
N ASN A 45 -8.64 4.98 17.49
CA ASN A 45 -9.99 4.90 18.05
C ASN A 45 -10.97 4.10 17.18
N GLY A 46 -10.56 3.62 16.00
CA GLY A 46 -11.43 2.91 15.06
C GLY A 46 -12.52 3.79 14.43
N THR A 47 -12.38 5.11 14.46
CA THR A 47 -13.38 6.08 13.97
C THR A 47 -12.87 6.95 12.82
N GLY A 48 -11.65 6.69 12.35
CA GLY A 48 -10.94 7.52 11.36
C GLY A 48 -10.38 8.82 11.94
N SER A 49 -10.49 9.02 13.26
CA SER A 49 -9.94 10.20 13.95
C SER A 49 -8.78 9.82 14.86
N GLN A 50 -7.79 10.70 14.97
CA GLN A 50 -6.60 10.47 15.81
C GLN A 50 -6.72 11.23 17.14
N PRO A 51 -6.12 10.70 18.22
CA PRO A 51 -5.96 11.46 19.47
C PRO A 51 -5.10 12.72 19.26
N ALA A 52 -5.20 13.67 20.18
CA ALA A 52 -4.27 14.79 20.20
C ALA A 52 -2.83 14.30 20.48
N ASN A 53 -1.84 14.99 19.93
CA ASN A 53 -0.45 14.67 20.20
C ASN A 53 -0.13 14.73 21.70
N GLY A 54 0.49 13.70 22.26
CA GLY A 54 0.76 13.54 23.69
C GLY A 54 -0.42 13.00 24.50
N ALA A 55 -1.59 12.78 23.90
CA ALA A 55 -2.74 12.24 24.63
C ALA A 55 -2.45 10.82 25.14
N VAL A 56 -2.93 10.51 26.35
CA VAL A 56 -2.87 9.16 26.91
C VAL A 56 -3.83 8.25 26.16
N VAL A 57 -3.33 7.10 25.75
CA VAL A 57 -4.10 6.06 25.06
C VAL A 57 -4.35 4.90 26.04
N SER A 58 -5.58 4.77 26.49
CA SER A 58 -6.01 3.65 27.35
C SER A 58 -6.49 2.44 26.56
N THR A 59 -6.93 2.69 25.32
CA THR A 59 -7.48 1.65 24.43
C THR A 59 -6.98 1.89 23.00
N TRP A 60 -6.52 0.84 22.35
CA TRP A 60 -6.20 0.81 20.92
C TRP A 60 -7.14 -0.17 20.24
N VAL A 61 -7.99 0.35 19.36
CA VAL A 61 -9.11 -0.42 18.81
C VAL A 61 -8.61 -1.44 17.79
N ASP A 62 -9.04 -2.69 17.98
CA ASP A 62 -8.84 -3.77 17.00
C ASP A 62 -9.79 -3.56 15.81
N LYS A 63 -9.21 -3.42 14.63
CA LYS A 63 -9.92 -3.19 13.36
C LYS A 63 -10.30 -4.49 12.65
N SER A 64 -9.91 -5.64 13.19
CA SER A 64 -10.37 -6.94 12.69
C SER A 64 -11.80 -7.22 13.11
N THR A 65 -12.40 -8.28 12.58
CA THR A 65 -13.74 -8.73 13.01
C THR A 65 -13.76 -9.30 14.43
N GLY A 66 -12.58 -9.54 15.04
CA GLY A 66 -12.44 -10.09 16.38
C GLY A 66 -12.84 -9.13 17.51
N GLY A 67 -12.68 -7.82 17.29
CA GLY A 67 -13.03 -6.77 18.24
C GLY A 67 -12.23 -6.83 19.57
N ASN A 68 -10.99 -7.30 19.51
CA ASN A 68 -10.13 -7.57 20.67
C ASN A 68 -9.20 -6.37 20.95
N ASN A 69 -9.78 -5.28 21.43
CA ASN A 69 -9.04 -4.05 21.70
C ASN A 69 -7.84 -4.27 22.64
N LEU A 70 -6.70 -3.64 22.34
CA LEU A 70 -5.64 -3.52 23.32
C LEU A 70 -6.02 -2.50 24.39
N ILE A 71 -5.83 -2.86 25.64
CA ILE A 71 -5.99 -1.93 26.78
C ILE A 71 -4.63 -1.74 27.45
N THR A 72 -4.39 -0.55 28.00
CA THR A 72 -3.20 -0.29 28.82
C THR A 72 -3.27 -1.12 30.09
N LEU A 73 -2.29 -1.97 30.31
CA LEU A 73 -2.18 -2.87 31.45
C LEU A 73 -1.27 -2.29 32.52
N ASP A 74 -0.17 -1.66 32.13
CA ASP A 74 0.79 -1.02 33.02
C ASP A 74 1.37 0.24 32.36
N GLY A 75 1.82 1.19 33.17
CA GLY A 75 2.47 2.43 32.73
C GLY A 75 1.51 3.36 31.97
N THR A 76 2.08 4.20 31.14
CA THR A 76 1.33 5.19 30.35
C THR A 76 1.76 5.12 28.89
N VAL A 77 0.85 4.77 28.01
CA VAL A 77 1.05 4.82 26.56
C VAL A 77 0.51 6.14 26.05
N THR A 78 1.25 6.82 25.17
CA THR A 78 0.83 8.10 24.61
C THR A 78 0.84 8.08 23.09
N PHE A 79 -0.05 8.85 22.49
CA PHE A 79 -0.09 9.07 21.06
C PHE A 79 0.94 10.12 20.65
N GLU A 80 1.77 9.81 19.66
CA GLU A 80 2.70 10.74 19.02
C GLU A 80 2.28 10.92 17.55
N ALA A 81 1.83 12.15 17.18
CA ALA A 81 1.34 12.44 15.84
C ALA A 81 2.43 12.34 14.74
N ALA A 82 3.70 12.42 15.13
CA ALA A 82 4.88 12.31 14.28
C ALA A 82 5.92 11.37 14.90
N GLY A 83 5.46 10.25 15.43
CA GLY A 83 6.29 9.27 16.16
C GLY A 83 7.25 8.48 15.29
N PHE A 84 6.92 8.33 13.98
CA PHE A 84 7.74 7.67 12.98
C PHE A 84 8.17 8.66 11.91
N ASP A 85 9.47 8.73 11.64
CA ASP A 85 10.10 9.56 10.59
C ASP A 85 9.71 11.05 10.63
N GLY A 86 9.25 11.54 11.79
CA GLY A 86 8.79 12.91 11.97
C GLY A 86 7.50 13.26 11.23
N ILE A 87 6.79 12.29 10.67
CA ILE A 87 5.60 12.49 9.83
C ILE A 87 4.46 11.57 10.26
N ASN A 88 4.75 10.29 10.45
CA ASN A 88 3.74 9.27 10.68
C ASN A 88 3.45 9.10 12.18
N PRO A 89 2.18 8.83 12.57
CA PRO A 89 1.82 8.66 13.97
C PRO A 89 2.32 7.34 14.53
N GLY A 90 2.41 7.27 15.87
CA GLY A 90 2.72 6.06 16.59
C GLY A 90 2.27 6.11 18.03
N LEU A 91 2.21 4.96 18.66
CA LEU A 91 1.99 4.85 20.10
C LEU A 91 3.34 4.69 20.81
N ARG A 92 3.63 5.61 21.71
CA ARG A 92 4.85 5.64 22.53
C ARG A 92 4.69 4.78 23.77
N PHE A 93 5.58 3.81 23.89
CA PHE A 93 5.70 2.90 25.04
C PHE A 93 7.01 3.25 25.79
N PRO A 94 6.95 4.06 26.84
CA PRO A 94 8.09 4.22 27.72
C PRO A 94 8.35 2.95 28.52
N LEU A 95 9.50 2.87 29.17
CA LEU A 95 9.82 1.76 30.10
C LEU A 95 8.61 1.49 31.02
N ILE A 96 8.31 0.23 31.25
CA ILE A 96 7.17 -0.28 32.03
C ILE A 96 5.77 -0.10 31.40
N ALA A 97 5.63 0.63 30.28
CA ALA A 97 4.34 0.73 29.61
C ALA A 97 4.04 -0.55 28.83
N ARG A 98 2.79 -1.01 28.93
CA ARG A 98 2.31 -2.21 28.28
C ARG A 98 0.84 -2.10 27.90
N MET A 99 0.52 -2.60 26.72
CA MET A 99 -0.86 -2.85 26.30
C MET A 99 -1.07 -4.35 26.05
N GLY A 100 -2.30 -4.81 26.21
CA GLY A 100 -2.64 -6.18 25.91
C GLY A 100 -4.13 -6.41 25.71
N ALA A 101 -4.45 -7.43 24.90
CA ALA A 101 -5.78 -7.99 24.77
C ALA A 101 -5.77 -9.40 25.33
N SER A 102 -6.69 -9.67 26.25
CA SER A 102 -6.85 -11.01 26.82
C SER A 102 -7.76 -11.83 25.92
N ASN A 103 -7.22 -12.89 25.33
CA ASN A 103 -7.97 -13.87 24.55
C ASN A 103 -8.54 -13.39 23.20
N PRO A 104 -7.75 -12.69 22.34
CA PRO A 104 -8.22 -12.30 21.03
C PRO A 104 -8.53 -13.50 20.11
N PHE A 105 -8.15 -14.70 20.47
CA PHE A 105 -8.09 -15.81 19.56
C PHE A 105 -9.01 -16.99 19.90
N ALA A 106 -10.00 -16.78 20.76
CA ALA A 106 -11.02 -17.78 21.09
C ALA A 106 -10.50 -19.23 21.34
N GLY A 107 -9.24 -19.37 21.71
CA GLY A 107 -8.63 -20.66 22.06
C GLY A 107 -8.03 -21.47 20.90
N ASN A 108 -7.89 -20.93 19.70
CA ASN A 108 -7.58 -21.73 18.50
C ASN A 108 -6.24 -21.50 17.82
N PHE A 109 -5.31 -20.78 18.40
CA PHE A 109 -3.95 -20.76 17.86
C PHE A 109 -3.20 -22.00 18.27
N GLN A 110 -2.83 -22.80 17.33
CA GLN A 110 -2.11 -24.01 17.72
C GLN A 110 -0.76 -24.16 17.03
N ASP A 111 -0.68 -24.14 15.75
CA ASP A 111 0.54 -24.56 15.07
C ASP A 111 0.93 -23.66 13.89
N GLU A 112 0.00 -22.85 13.41
CA GLU A 112 0.20 -21.97 12.28
C GLU A 112 -0.14 -20.52 12.64
N MET A 113 0.70 -19.58 12.23
CA MET A 113 0.47 -18.16 12.47
C MET A 113 1.36 -17.28 11.61
N THR A 114 0.83 -16.15 11.18
CA THR A 114 1.63 -15.09 10.59
C THR A 114 1.38 -13.77 11.32
N LEU A 115 2.45 -13.09 11.68
CA LEU A 115 2.42 -11.82 12.40
C LEU A 115 3.25 -10.78 11.67
N PHE A 116 2.73 -9.56 11.61
CA PHE A 116 3.44 -8.38 11.13
C PHE A 116 3.36 -7.28 12.19
N PHE A 117 4.44 -6.56 12.38
CA PHE A 117 4.41 -5.34 13.18
C PHE A 117 5.44 -4.33 12.72
N VAL A 118 5.09 -3.06 12.86
CA VAL A 118 5.96 -1.93 12.58
C VAL A 118 6.32 -1.26 13.89
N ASN A 119 7.61 -1.20 14.20
CA ASN A 119 8.11 -0.61 15.41
C ASN A 119 9.40 0.20 15.20
N ALA A 120 9.75 1.01 16.20
CA ALA A 120 11.05 1.67 16.36
C ALA A 120 11.37 1.78 17.85
N ASN A 121 12.59 1.51 18.24
CA ASN A 121 13.00 1.69 19.64
C ASN A 121 13.49 3.13 19.87
N VAL A 122 13.40 3.59 21.09
CA VAL A 122 14.04 4.84 21.54
C VAL A 122 15.39 4.57 22.16
N THR A 123 15.49 3.49 22.93
CA THR A 123 16.74 2.99 23.48
C THR A 123 16.77 1.47 23.41
N GLN A 124 17.96 0.93 23.28
CA GLN A 124 18.16 -0.50 23.37
C GLN A 124 17.95 -0.97 24.80
N THR A 125 17.18 -2.03 24.94
CA THR A 125 16.88 -2.64 26.22
C THR A 125 16.79 -4.16 26.07
N ARG A 126 16.78 -4.88 27.18
CA ARG A 126 16.23 -6.24 27.19
C ARG A 126 14.73 -6.09 27.03
N ASN A 127 14.15 -6.58 25.96
CA ASN A 127 12.73 -6.34 25.69
C ASN A 127 12.00 -7.54 25.13
N PHE A 128 10.70 -7.59 25.39
CA PHE A 128 9.73 -8.25 24.55
C PHE A 128 8.92 -7.17 23.83
N SER A 129 9.20 -6.97 22.57
CA SER A 129 8.45 -5.99 21.79
C SER A 129 7.00 -6.46 21.58
N VAL A 130 6.82 -7.65 21.03
CA VAL A 130 5.53 -8.28 20.82
C VAL A 130 5.53 -9.67 21.44
N SER A 131 4.44 -10.05 22.07
CA SER A 131 4.23 -11.38 22.63
C SER A 131 2.77 -11.79 22.49
N LEU A 132 2.54 -13.00 22.03
CA LEU A 132 1.21 -13.60 21.94
C LEU A 132 0.95 -14.58 23.10
N ASN A 133 1.77 -14.56 24.12
CA ASN A 133 1.63 -15.36 25.31
C ASN A 133 0.55 -14.76 26.22
N GLY A 134 -0.33 -15.55 26.76
CA GLY A 134 -1.42 -15.07 27.61
C GLY A 134 -0.99 -14.25 28.84
N THR A 135 -1.97 -13.83 29.61
CA THR A 135 -1.87 -12.99 30.82
C THR A 135 -0.89 -13.48 31.89
N ASN A 136 -0.39 -14.69 31.77
CA ASN A 136 0.54 -15.24 32.74
C ASN A 136 1.98 -14.78 32.42
N ARG A 137 2.46 -13.83 33.19
CA ARG A 137 3.79 -13.21 33.13
C ARG A 137 4.97 -14.16 33.37
N SER A 138 4.77 -15.45 33.31
CA SER A 138 5.83 -16.43 33.47
C SER A 138 6.63 -16.55 32.19
N SER A 139 7.84 -16.04 32.19
CA SER A 139 8.81 -16.10 31.10
C SER A 139 9.24 -17.52 30.69
N ASN A 140 8.73 -18.53 31.36
CA ASN A 140 9.16 -19.94 31.22
C ASN A 140 7.99 -20.87 30.88
N ILE A 141 7.04 -20.43 30.05
CA ILE A 141 6.06 -21.36 29.51
C ILE A 141 6.77 -22.15 28.43
N ALA A 142 7.12 -23.40 28.74
CA ALA A 142 7.85 -24.28 27.84
C ALA A 142 7.09 -24.60 26.55
N ASP A 143 5.76 -24.48 26.59
CA ASP A 143 4.88 -24.92 25.51
C ASP A 143 3.90 -23.80 25.17
N GLY A 144 4.25 -22.89 24.30
CA GLY A 144 3.32 -21.87 23.87
C GLY A 144 3.86 -20.44 23.77
N ARG A 145 5.15 -20.30 23.56
CA ARG A 145 5.78 -19.00 23.39
C ARG A 145 5.74 -18.58 21.92
N PHE A 146 5.23 -17.39 21.69
CA PHE A 146 5.37 -16.69 20.42
C PHE A 146 5.74 -15.24 20.75
N SER A 147 7.04 -14.92 20.67
CA SER A 147 7.53 -13.63 21.15
C SER A 147 8.75 -13.13 20.40
N PHE A 148 8.90 -11.82 20.42
CA PHE A 148 9.96 -11.09 19.72
C PHE A 148 10.77 -10.22 20.68
N HIS A 149 12.06 -10.12 20.38
CA HIS A 149 12.97 -9.13 20.94
C HIS A 149 13.56 -8.34 19.77
N THR A 150 13.30 -7.03 19.69
CA THR A 150 13.64 -6.21 18.51
C THR A 150 14.35 -4.89 18.86
N PRO A 151 15.69 -4.86 18.98
CA PRO A 151 16.58 -5.96 19.30
C PRO A 151 16.70 -6.22 20.82
N TRP A 152 17.34 -7.31 21.20
CA TRP A 152 17.79 -7.56 22.55
C TRP A 152 19.06 -6.75 22.85
N SER A 153 19.49 -6.73 24.11
CA SER A 153 20.69 -5.98 24.58
C SER A 153 22.04 -6.43 23.99
N ASP A 154 22.04 -7.47 23.15
CA ASP A 154 23.20 -7.99 22.43
C ASP A 154 23.13 -7.72 20.92
N ASP A 155 22.30 -6.75 20.50
CA ASP A 155 22.06 -6.34 19.11
C ASP A 155 21.45 -7.42 18.22
N ASN A 156 20.92 -8.52 18.78
CA ASN A 156 20.24 -9.53 18.01
C ASN A 156 18.71 -9.37 18.09
N ILE A 157 18.04 -9.66 16.98
CA ILE A 157 16.61 -9.96 16.96
C ILE A 157 16.42 -11.43 17.32
N TYR A 158 15.37 -11.70 18.06
CA TYR A 158 14.96 -13.06 18.41
C TYR A 158 13.48 -13.24 18.11
N PHE A 159 13.16 -14.36 17.50
CA PHE A 159 11.82 -14.88 17.37
C PHE A 159 11.75 -16.26 18.02
N ASP A 160 10.94 -16.37 19.06
CA ASP A 160 10.68 -17.61 19.76
C ASP A 160 9.29 -18.14 19.41
N ALA A 161 9.20 -19.32 18.84
CA ALA A 161 7.96 -20.07 18.68
C ALA A 161 8.05 -21.41 19.41
N GLY A 162 7.06 -21.73 20.25
CA GLY A 162 7.09 -22.90 21.11
C GLY A 162 7.83 -22.66 22.42
N ALA A 163 9.05 -23.19 22.59
CA ALA A 163 9.83 -23.05 23.80
C ALA A 163 10.87 -21.92 23.73
N CYS A 164 11.23 -21.36 24.88
CA CYS A 164 12.31 -20.38 24.95
C CYS A 164 13.69 -21.02 24.82
N CYS A 165 14.59 -20.27 24.19
CA CYS A 165 16.03 -20.30 24.40
C CYS A 165 16.74 -21.57 23.89
N GLY A 166 16.11 -22.35 23.03
CA GLY A 166 16.65 -23.59 22.45
C GLY A 166 16.69 -23.59 20.92
N SER A 167 16.57 -24.77 20.34
CA SER A 167 16.56 -25.02 18.90
C SER A 167 15.31 -24.48 18.18
N THR A 168 14.34 -23.98 18.94
CA THR A 168 13.09 -23.42 18.44
C THR A 168 13.13 -21.90 18.23
N ARG A 169 14.33 -21.33 18.20
CA ARG A 169 14.54 -19.87 18.15
C ARG A 169 15.24 -19.46 16.88
N LEU A 170 14.63 -18.57 16.11
CA LEU A 170 15.36 -17.79 15.12
C LEU A 170 16.11 -16.64 15.79
N ARG A 171 17.37 -16.46 15.44
CA ARG A 171 18.23 -15.41 15.99
C ARG A 171 19.23 -14.93 14.95
N GLY A 172 19.37 -13.60 14.84
CA GLY A 172 20.41 -12.97 14.01
C GLY A 172 20.67 -11.53 14.40
N PRO A 173 21.77 -10.92 13.93
CA PRO A 173 22.06 -9.51 14.15
C PRO A 173 20.91 -8.64 13.63
N PHE A 174 20.43 -7.68 14.44
CA PHE A 174 19.39 -6.76 14.00
C PHE A 174 19.94 -5.84 12.88
N PRO A 175 19.33 -5.81 11.68
CA PRO A 175 19.96 -5.18 10.52
C PRO A 175 19.86 -3.64 10.52
N ASN A 176 18.86 -3.08 11.22
CA ASN A 176 18.54 -1.65 11.20
C ASN A 176 19.12 -0.92 12.41
N ALA A 177 19.25 0.41 12.31
CA ALA A 177 19.45 1.22 13.50
C ALA A 177 18.25 1.08 14.45
N ILE A 178 18.49 1.04 15.75
CA ILE A 178 17.43 0.76 16.75
C ILE A 178 16.29 1.78 16.72
N THR A 179 16.58 3.01 16.31
CA THR A 179 15.60 4.11 16.20
C THR A 179 14.91 4.16 14.84
N GLU A 180 15.35 3.34 13.92
CA GLU A 180 14.77 3.29 12.57
C GLU A 180 13.44 2.55 12.56
N THR A 181 12.49 3.04 11.79
CA THR A 181 11.23 2.34 11.50
C THR A 181 11.55 0.98 10.88
N THR A 182 11.07 -0.08 11.50
CA THR A 182 11.32 -1.45 11.05
C THR A 182 10.01 -2.22 10.93
N LEU A 183 9.78 -2.84 9.79
CA LEU A 183 8.75 -3.85 9.61
C LEU A 183 9.34 -5.22 9.92
N VAL A 184 8.72 -5.92 10.84
CA VAL A 184 9.01 -7.32 11.15
C VAL A 184 7.84 -8.17 10.70
N SER A 185 8.13 -9.20 9.89
CA SER A 185 7.18 -10.22 9.45
C SER A 185 7.66 -11.58 9.92
N ALA A 186 6.79 -12.34 10.55
CA ALA A 186 7.14 -13.65 11.08
C ALA A 186 6.04 -14.67 10.82
N LEU A 187 6.46 -15.86 10.45
CA LEU A 187 5.60 -17.01 10.22
C LEU A 187 6.09 -18.19 11.05
N ASN A 188 5.16 -18.91 11.63
CA ASN A 188 5.37 -20.27 12.14
C ASN A 188 4.33 -21.19 11.50
N ASP A 189 4.81 -22.25 10.87
CA ASP A 189 4.00 -23.29 10.23
C ASP A 189 4.55 -24.65 10.66
N ALA A 190 4.04 -25.17 11.76
CA ALA A 190 4.48 -26.47 12.27
C ALA A 190 4.10 -27.65 11.35
N PRO A 191 2.87 -27.71 10.79
CA PRO A 191 2.52 -28.75 9.79
C PRO A 191 3.38 -28.69 8.52
N GLY A 192 3.71 -27.48 8.03
CA GLY A 192 4.56 -27.27 6.87
C GLY A 192 6.05 -27.32 7.16
N ASN A 193 6.46 -27.51 8.43
CA ASN A 193 7.86 -27.49 8.87
C ASN A 193 8.60 -26.21 8.45
N SER A 194 7.98 -25.06 8.63
CA SER A 194 8.57 -23.78 8.26
C SER A 194 8.45 -22.74 9.38
N GLN A 195 9.54 -22.04 9.63
CA GLN A 195 9.60 -20.86 10.48
C GLN A 195 10.37 -19.78 9.72
N LEU A 196 9.79 -18.59 9.59
CA LEU A 196 10.36 -17.52 8.79
C LEU A 196 10.34 -16.21 9.57
N LEU A 197 11.44 -15.47 9.46
CA LEU A 197 11.57 -14.08 9.92
C LEU A 197 12.06 -13.23 8.76
N ARG A 198 11.32 -12.15 8.47
CA ARG A 198 11.64 -11.18 7.43
C ARG A 198 11.71 -9.79 8.03
N ILE A 199 12.59 -8.97 7.50
CA ILE A 199 12.79 -7.58 7.93
C ILE A 199 12.65 -6.67 6.71
N ASP A 200 11.78 -5.66 6.81
CA ASP A 200 11.54 -4.68 5.75
C ASP A 200 11.28 -5.34 4.36
N GLY A 201 10.47 -6.39 4.37
CA GLY A 201 10.11 -7.12 3.15
C GLY A 201 11.20 -8.03 2.59
N GLN A 202 12.35 -8.16 3.27
CA GLN A 202 13.45 -9.02 2.84
C GLN A 202 13.55 -10.28 3.71
N ALA A 203 13.83 -11.42 3.08
CA ALA A 203 14.15 -12.66 3.82
C ALA A 203 15.35 -12.43 4.73
N PHE A 204 15.25 -12.83 5.99
CA PHE A 204 16.30 -12.58 6.99
C PHE A 204 16.75 -13.86 7.66
N LEU A 205 15.85 -14.63 8.26
CA LEU A 205 16.15 -15.92 8.90
C LEU A 205 15.05 -16.92 8.55
N GLU A 206 15.44 -18.16 8.34
CA GLU A 206 14.54 -19.26 8.04
C GLU A 206 14.99 -20.54 8.73
N ASP A 207 14.04 -21.31 9.25
CA ASP A 207 14.24 -22.68 9.72
C ASP A 207 13.18 -23.56 9.08
N MET A 208 13.56 -24.73 8.61
CA MET A 208 12.68 -25.72 7.97
C MET A 208 11.97 -26.60 8.99
N THR A 209 11.95 -26.22 10.25
CA THR A 209 11.22 -26.89 11.32
C THR A 209 10.26 -25.93 11.98
N GLY A 210 8.98 -26.02 11.65
CA GLY A 210 7.92 -25.33 12.37
C GLY A 210 7.79 -25.87 13.79
N HIS A 211 7.43 -25.00 14.70
CA HIS A 211 7.31 -25.35 16.12
C HIS A 211 5.89 -25.08 16.62
N ASN A 212 5.39 -25.97 17.45
CA ASN A 212 4.10 -25.78 18.14
C ASN A 212 4.17 -24.53 19.01
N ALA A 213 3.41 -23.54 18.64
CA ALA A 213 3.35 -22.30 19.39
C ALA A 213 2.17 -22.26 20.34
N ASN A 214 1.43 -23.30 20.53
CA ASN A 214 0.27 -23.53 21.43
C ASN A 214 -0.25 -22.24 22.14
N VAL A 215 -0.45 -21.17 21.36
CA VAL A 215 -0.60 -19.81 21.81
C VAL A 215 -2.07 -19.46 21.78
N SER A 216 -2.74 -19.63 22.87
CA SER A 216 -4.17 -19.39 22.90
C SER A 216 -4.59 -18.12 23.65
N ARG A 217 -3.72 -17.12 23.91
CA ARG A 217 -4.03 -16.32 25.10
C ARG A 217 -3.85 -14.82 25.06
N GLY A 218 -3.47 -14.17 23.99
CA GLY A 218 -3.47 -12.72 24.01
C GLY A 218 -2.37 -12.08 23.20
N VAL A 219 -2.59 -10.86 22.72
CA VAL A 219 -1.56 -9.98 22.15
C VAL A 219 -1.09 -9.02 23.23
N HIS A 220 0.19 -8.94 23.44
CA HIS A 220 0.83 -7.97 24.32
C HIS A 220 1.90 -7.18 23.59
N LEU A 221 1.86 -5.88 23.74
CA LEU A 221 2.88 -4.94 23.25
C LEU A 221 3.59 -4.28 24.42
N GLY A 222 4.91 -4.08 24.27
CA GLY A 222 5.74 -3.63 25.40
C GLY A 222 5.97 -4.78 26.35
N ASP A 223 6.50 -4.71 27.42
CA ASP A 223 7.10 -5.74 28.19
C ASP A 223 6.31 -6.66 29.07
N LEU A 224 7.04 -7.67 29.52
CA LEU A 224 6.84 -8.52 30.69
C LEU A 224 7.72 -8.07 31.90
N PRO A 225 7.46 -8.54 33.11
CA PRO A 225 7.84 -7.89 34.36
C PRO A 225 9.33 -7.79 34.66
N SER A 226 9.65 -6.82 35.43
CA SER A 226 10.81 -6.49 36.26
C SER A 226 12.13 -6.16 35.60
N ASN A 227 12.61 -6.80 34.52
CA ASN A 227 13.93 -6.52 33.95
C ASN A 227 13.98 -6.52 32.43
N VAL A 228 12.86 -6.74 31.79
CA VAL A 228 12.74 -6.92 30.35
C VAL A 228 11.70 -5.91 29.86
N GLN A 229 12.16 -4.71 29.54
CA GLN A 229 11.29 -3.56 29.31
C GLN A 229 11.49 -3.02 27.90
N TYR A 230 10.41 -2.90 27.17
CA TYR A 230 10.41 -2.23 25.87
C TYR A 230 10.45 -0.70 26.08
N ASN A 231 11.19 -0.01 25.24
CA ASN A 231 11.23 1.44 25.20
C ASN A 231 11.24 1.89 23.73
N GLY A 232 10.07 2.08 23.18
CA GLY A 232 9.93 2.34 21.75
C GLY A 232 8.55 2.82 21.36
N ARG A 233 8.24 2.59 20.11
CA ARG A 233 6.97 2.95 19.45
C ARG A 233 6.45 1.77 18.66
N PHE A 234 5.14 1.70 18.54
CA PHE A 234 4.45 0.84 17.59
C PHE A 234 3.58 1.68 16.66
N ALA A 235 3.58 1.33 15.37
CA ALA A 235 2.76 1.94 14.35
C ALA A 235 1.56 1.07 13.97
N GLU A 236 1.79 -0.23 13.75
CA GLU A 236 0.75 -1.17 13.32
C GLU A 236 1.13 -2.58 13.73
N VAL A 237 0.13 -3.41 14.05
CA VAL A 237 0.29 -4.84 14.33
C VAL A 237 -0.85 -5.60 13.66
N VAL A 238 -0.50 -6.65 12.91
CA VAL A 238 -1.44 -7.47 12.13
C VAL A 238 -1.17 -8.94 12.42
N VAL A 239 -2.20 -9.74 12.71
CA VAL A 239 -2.07 -11.18 13.00
C VAL A 239 -3.09 -11.99 12.22
N TYR A 240 -2.61 -13.04 11.56
CA TYR A 240 -3.42 -14.05 10.90
C TYR A 240 -3.28 -15.39 11.62
N ASP A 241 -4.37 -16.16 11.76
CA ASP A 241 -4.41 -17.46 12.44
C ASP A 241 -4.10 -18.64 11.49
N ARG A 242 -3.24 -18.40 10.53
CA ARG A 242 -2.71 -19.40 9.60
C ARG A 242 -1.32 -19.04 9.10
N ALA A 243 -0.66 -20.00 8.52
CA ALA A 243 0.50 -19.79 7.69
C ALA A 243 0.07 -19.11 6.37
N LEU A 244 0.52 -17.88 6.14
CA LEU A 244 0.36 -17.21 4.85
C LEU A 244 1.36 -17.77 3.84
N SER A 245 0.95 -17.86 2.59
CA SER A 245 1.89 -18.09 1.48
C SER A 245 2.88 -16.91 1.37
N LEU A 246 4.02 -17.16 0.75
CA LEU A 246 5.02 -16.09 0.55
C LEU A 246 4.44 -14.90 -0.23
N SER A 247 3.55 -15.14 -1.19
CA SER A 247 2.87 -14.08 -1.93
C SER A 247 2.00 -13.23 -1.00
N GLU A 248 1.16 -13.84 -0.18
CA GLU A 248 0.31 -13.12 0.79
C GLU A 248 1.15 -12.36 1.84
N ILE A 249 2.28 -12.93 2.28
CA ILE A 249 3.22 -12.21 3.15
C ILE A 249 3.73 -10.95 2.46
N GLN A 250 4.14 -11.07 1.19
CA GLN A 250 4.65 -9.95 0.41
C GLN A 250 3.58 -8.88 0.15
N ASP A 251 2.32 -9.29 -0.06
CA ASP A 251 1.20 -8.35 -0.22
C ASP A 251 0.99 -7.52 1.05
N VAL A 252 0.97 -8.17 2.24
CA VAL A 252 0.86 -7.45 3.52
C VAL A 252 2.10 -6.60 3.80
N GLU A 253 3.30 -7.09 3.49
CA GLU A 253 4.53 -6.31 3.59
C GLU A 253 4.49 -5.08 2.70
N CYS A 254 4.03 -5.19 1.46
CA CYS A 254 3.87 -4.07 0.54
C CYS A 254 2.91 -3.01 1.13
N TYR A 255 1.74 -3.42 1.63
CA TYR A 255 0.81 -2.50 2.30
C TYR A 255 1.49 -1.75 3.45
N LEU A 256 2.16 -2.47 4.35
CA LEU A 256 2.81 -1.88 5.53
C LEU A 256 4.01 -1.00 5.16
N LEU A 257 4.85 -1.42 4.20
CA LEU A 257 6.02 -0.65 3.78
C LEU A 257 5.63 0.63 3.06
N LEU A 258 4.66 0.59 2.15
CA LEU A 258 4.18 1.79 1.46
C LEU A 258 3.56 2.79 2.43
N LYS A 259 2.93 2.32 3.48
CA LYS A 259 2.31 3.15 4.51
C LYS A 259 3.32 3.76 5.48
N TRP A 260 4.26 2.96 5.97
CA TRP A 260 5.13 3.32 7.10
C TRP A 260 6.58 3.60 6.72
N LYS A 261 7.08 3.00 5.65
CA LYS A 261 8.48 3.09 5.20
C LYS A 261 8.57 3.11 3.66
N PRO A 262 7.91 4.05 2.97
CA PRO A 262 7.74 4.02 1.52
C PRO A 262 9.05 4.03 0.72
N LEU A 263 10.12 4.59 1.27
CA LEU A 263 11.44 4.60 0.62
C LEU A 263 12.15 3.24 0.65
N ALA A 264 11.75 2.34 1.55
CA ALA A 264 12.29 0.98 1.64
C ALA A 264 11.39 -0.06 0.95
N ALA A 265 10.18 0.33 0.51
CA ALA A 265 9.30 -0.57 -0.19
C ALA A 265 9.96 -1.08 -1.49
N PRO A 266 9.97 -2.40 -1.74
CA PRO A 266 10.43 -2.94 -3.02
C PRO A 266 9.69 -2.33 -4.20
N SER A 267 10.34 -2.24 -5.35
CA SER A 267 9.69 -1.74 -6.57
C SER A 267 8.47 -2.56 -6.99
N THR A 268 8.41 -3.83 -6.58
CA THR A 268 7.25 -4.71 -6.79
C THR A 268 6.01 -4.29 -5.99
N CYS A 269 6.18 -3.42 -4.99
CA CYS A 269 5.08 -2.82 -4.24
C CYS A 269 4.51 -1.56 -4.88
N ALA A 270 5.07 -1.08 -5.98
CA ALA A 270 4.55 0.08 -6.70
C ALA A 270 3.49 -0.35 -7.72
N ALA A 271 2.50 0.52 -7.97
CA ALA A 271 1.55 0.30 -9.06
C ALA A 271 2.29 0.16 -10.40
N VAL A 272 1.97 -0.89 -11.13
CA VAL A 272 2.52 -1.13 -12.47
C VAL A 272 1.52 -0.62 -13.48
N ILE A 273 1.82 0.53 -14.05
CA ILE A 273 0.97 1.18 -15.04
C ILE A 273 1.67 1.14 -16.40
N ARG A 274 0.99 0.55 -17.38
CA ARG A 274 1.40 0.63 -18.76
C ARG A 274 0.55 1.67 -19.48
N ALA A 275 1.22 2.57 -20.21
CA ALA A 275 0.55 3.52 -21.04
C ALA A 275 1.01 3.36 -22.48
N SER A 276 0.09 3.50 -23.43
CA SER A 276 0.36 3.48 -24.86
C SER A 276 -0.44 4.57 -25.56
N LYS A 277 0.12 5.11 -26.64
CA LYS A 277 -0.57 6.04 -27.55
C LYS A 277 -0.49 5.49 -28.95
N THR A 278 -1.63 5.43 -29.62
CA THR A 278 -1.75 5.02 -31.03
C THR A 278 -2.39 6.12 -31.84
N VAL A 279 -2.13 6.12 -33.13
CA VAL A 279 -2.78 6.98 -34.11
C VAL A 279 -3.31 6.11 -35.25
N THR A 280 -4.56 6.37 -35.64
CA THR A 280 -5.20 5.71 -36.79
C THR A 280 -5.88 6.75 -37.65
N SER A 281 -6.04 6.47 -38.96
CA SER A 281 -6.88 7.31 -39.82
C SER A 281 -8.31 7.32 -39.31
N TYR A 282 -8.97 8.46 -39.35
CA TYR A 282 -10.39 8.57 -39.02
C TYR A 282 -11.23 7.90 -40.10
N GLU A 283 -10.93 8.21 -41.37
CA GLU A 283 -11.58 7.57 -42.52
C GLU A 283 -10.92 6.21 -42.81
N THR A 284 -11.72 5.16 -42.88
CA THR A 284 -11.23 3.78 -43.09
C THR A 284 -11.32 3.29 -44.53
N THR A 285 -11.87 4.11 -45.46
CA THR A 285 -12.12 3.71 -46.86
C THR A 285 -11.62 4.75 -47.86
N GLY A 286 -11.09 4.31 -48.99
CA GLY A 286 -10.64 5.16 -50.08
C GLY A 286 -9.20 5.69 -49.92
N ALA A 287 -8.90 6.82 -50.58
CA ALA A 287 -7.60 7.46 -50.56
C ALA A 287 -7.23 8.03 -49.18
N SER A 288 -8.22 8.23 -48.31
CA SER A 288 -8.10 8.77 -46.94
C SER A 288 -7.61 7.75 -45.91
N ALA A 289 -7.30 6.52 -46.32
CA ALA A 289 -6.65 5.52 -45.43
C ALA A 289 -5.17 5.84 -45.14
N TYR A 290 -4.64 6.91 -45.71
CA TYR A 290 -3.28 7.39 -45.51
C TYR A 290 -3.33 8.71 -44.74
N ASN A 291 -2.55 8.82 -43.70
CA ASN A 291 -2.42 10.03 -42.85
C ASN A 291 -1.77 11.19 -43.64
N LEU A 292 -2.51 11.81 -44.50
CA LEU A 292 -2.08 12.91 -45.39
C LEU A 292 -2.49 14.28 -44.81
N PRO A 293 -1.78 15.37 -45.18
CA PRO A 293 -2.23 16.72 -44.85
C PRO A 293 -3.68 16.95 -45.27
N GLY A 294 -4.49 17.51 -44.39
CA GLY A 294 -5.92 17.73 -44.59
C GLY A 294 -6.80 16.59 -44.10
N GLU A 295 -6.26 15.42 -43.80
CA GLU A 295 -7.02 14.26 -43.31
C GLU A 295 -7.07 14.25 -41.78
N ASP A 296 -8.13 13.61 -41.26
CA ASP A 296 -8.32 13.45 -39.83
C ASP A 296 -7.71 12.14 -39.30
N VAL A 297 -7.12 12.23 -38.15
CA VAL A 297 -6.57 11.10 -37.41
C VAL A 297 -7.20 10.99 -36.02
N VAL A 298 -7.31 9.77 -35.52
CA VAL A 298 -7.73 9.49 -34.15
C VAL A 298 -6.52 9.12 -33.32
N TYR A 299 -6.28 9.87 -32.26
CA TYR A 299 -5.37 9.50 -31.20
C TYR A 299 -6.12 8.71 -30.16
N THR A 300 -5.55 7.58 -29.76
CA THR A 300 -6.07 6.76 -28.64
C THR A 300 -4.94 6.54 -27.65
N ILE A 301 -5.19 6.93 -26.40
CA ILE A 301 -4.29 6.73 -25.26
C ILE A 301 -4.93 5.63 -24.42
N SER A 302 -4.19 4.54 -24.19
CA SER A 302 -4.64 3.44 -23.34
C SER A 302 -3.74 3.34 -22.13
N ILE A 303 -4.35 3.14 -20.95
CA ILE A 303 -3.67 2.93 -19.68
C ILE A 303 -4.19 1.64 -19.09
N THR A 304 -3.27 0.73 -18.80
CA THR A 304 -3.54 -0.55 -18.15
C THR A 304 -2.89 -0.58 -16.78
N HIS A 305 -3.63 -1.00 -15.76
CA HIS A 305 -3.10 -1.26 -14.44
C HIS A 305 -2.70 -2.74 -14.38
N GLU A 306 -1.41 -3.03 -14.57
CA GLU A 306 -0.86 -4.39 -14.67
C GLU A 306 -0.52 -5.02 -13.31
N GLY A 307 -0.88 -4.35 -12.21
CA GLY A 307 -0.68 -4.85 -10.85
C GLY A 307 -0.10 -3.81 -9.89
N GLY A 308 0.09 -4.22 -8.66
CA GLY A 308 0.49 -3.33 -7.57
C GLY A 308 -0.71 -2.61 -6.95
N PRO A 309 -0.47 -1.57 -6.12
CA PRO A 309 -1.52 -0.90 -5.37
C PRO A 309 -2.53 -0.20 -6.26
N ASP A 310 -3.75 -0.14 -5.78
CA ASP A 310 -4.77 0.73 -6.33
C ASP A 310 -4.28 2.18 -6.35
N LEU A 311 -4.58 2.87 -7.42
CA LEU A 311 -4.34 4.31 -7.49
C LEU A 311 -5.50 5.06 -6.84
N ASP A 312 -5.17 6.03 -5.99
CA ASP A 312 -6.14 6.85 -5.27
C ASP A 312 -7.10 7.60 -6.19
N ASP A 313 -8.29 7.94 -5.67
CA ASP A 313 -9.28 8.79 -6.36
C ASP A 313 -8.65 10.08 -6.88
N GLY A 314 -8.86 10.33 -8.17
CA GLY A 314 -8.36 11.49 -8.88
C GLY A 314 -6.83 11.56 -9.04
N SER A 315 -6.11 10.46 -8.78
CA SER A 315 -4.66 10.38 -8.98
C SER A 315 -4.26 10.09 -10.43
N VAL A 316 -5.17 9.58 -11.25
CA VAL A 316 -4.96 9.40 -12.69
C VAL A 316 -5.14 10.75 -13.37
N PHE A 317 -4.04 11.38 -13.74
CA PHE A 317 -4.04 12.62 -14.51
C PHE A 317 -3.23 12.45 -15.79
N LEU A 318 -3.92 12.49 -16.93
CA LEU A 318 -3.35 12.38 -18.27
C LEU A 318 -3.14 13.76 -18.86
N VAL A 319 -1.97 14.00 -19.41
CA VAL A 319 -1.67 15.19 -20.22
C VAL A 319 -1.10 14.72 -21.54
N ASP A 320 -1.85 14.87 -22.60
CA ASP A 320 -1.39 14.56 -23.94
C ASP A 320 -0.88 15.81 -24.66
N ASN A 321 0.34 15.75 -25.13
CA ASN A 321 0.93 16.81 -25.93
C ASN A 321 0.65 16.56 -27.43
N LEU A 322 -0.13 17.47 -28.02
CA LEU A 322 -0.43 17.42 -29.43
C LEU A 322 0.77 17.88 -30.26
N PRO A 323 1.14 17.16 -31.34
CA PRO A 323 2.15 17.64 -32.28
C PRO A 323 1.75 18.96 -32.92
N SER A 324 2.72 19.81 -33.24
CA SER A 324 2.51 21.09 -33.92
C SER A 324 1.86 20.96 -35.31
N GLU A 325 2.03 19.78 -35.90
CA GLU A 325 1.53 19.37 -37.22
C GLU A 325 0.06 19.02 -37.28
N VAL A 326 -0.62 19.05 -36.14
CA VAL A 326 -2.07 18.76 -36.11
C VAL A 326 -2.86 19.90 -35.49
N SER A 327 -4.16 19.93 -35.76
CA SER A 327 -5.16 20.79 -35.11
C SER A 327 -6.19 19.91 -34.40
N PHE A 328 -6.45 20.17 -33.11
CA PHE A 328 -7.47 19.46 -32.36
C PHE A 328 -8.86 19.69 -32.98
N TYR A 329 -9.68 18.64 -33.06
CA TYR A 329 -11.07 18.75 -33.51
C TYR A 329 -12.00 18.90 -32.29
N ASN A 330 -12.56 20.10 -32.12
CA ASN A 330 -13.55 20.41 -31.11
C ASN A 330 -14.96 20.33 -31.70
N GLY A 331 -15.42 19.12 -31.96
CA GLY A 331 -16.74 18.79 -32.46
C GLY A 331 -17.13 17.38 -32.03
N ASP A 332 -18.21 16.85 -32.60
CA ASP A 332 -18.61 15.46 -32.35
C ASP A 332 -17.52 14.51 -32.82
N PHE A 333 -17.08 13.62 -31.94
CA PHE A 333 -15.94 12.71 -32.19
C PHE A 333 -16.18 11.80 -33.40
N ASP A 334 -17.39 11.22 -33.51
CA ASP A 334 -17.74 10.22 -34.51
C ASP A 334 -18.76 10.70 -35.51
N ASP A 335 -19.17 11.97 -35.44
CA ASP A 335 -20.22 12.59 -36.28
C ASP A 335 -21.58 11.84 -36.21
N ALA A 336 -21.83 11.10 -35.10
CA ALA A 336 -22.98 10.23 -34.90
C ALA A 336 -23.63 10.44 -33.52
N GLY A 337 -24.67 11.27 -33.46
CA GLY A 337 -25.35 11.54 -32.18
C GLY A 337 -25.84 10.28 -31.42
N PRO A 338 -26.18 10.42 -30.13
CA PRO A 338 -26.60 11.66 -29.44
C PRO A 338 -25.49 12.42 -28.70
N GLU A 339 -24.29 11.84 -28.57
CA GLU A 339 -23.18 12.50 -27.84
C GLU A 339 -22.36 13.36 -28.81
N VAL A 340 -22.03 14.57 -28.38
CA VAL A 340 -21.29 15.57 -29.18
C VAL A 340 -19.94 15.91 -28.58
N ASN A 341 -19.40 15.01 -27.78
CA ASN A 341 -18.14 15.27 -27.09
C ASN A 341 -16.93 15.01 -28.00
N PRO A 342 -15.94 15.91 -28.05
CA PRO A 342 -14.73 15.73 -28.84
C PRO A 342 -13.74 14.71 -28.24
N VAL A 343 -13.95 14.28 -26.98
CA VAL A 343 -13.14 13.30 -26.29
C VAL A 343 -14.01 12.18 -25.78
N ILE A 344 -13.67 10.96 -26.18
CA ILE A 344 -14.38 9.74 -25.78
C ILE A 344 -13.55 8.98 -24.76
N PHE A 345 -14.22 8.55 -23.70
CA PHE A 345 -13.64 7.70 -22.65
C PHE A 345 -14.26 6.31 -22.70
N SER A 346 -13.45 5.29 -22.61
CA SER A 346 -13.91 3.92 -22.42
C SER A 346 -13.08 3.20 -21.38
N GLN A 347 -13.65 2.14 -20.78
CA GLN A 347 -12.97 1.36 -19.77
C GLN A 347 -13.38 -0.11 -19.83
N THR A 348 -12.45 -0.98 -19.44
CA THR A 348 -12.68 -2.42 -19.33
C THR A 348 -12.11 -2.88 -17.98
N ASN A 349 -12.92 -3.57 -17.19
CA ASN A 349 -12.59 -4.03 -15.84
C ASN A 349 -12.20 -2.91 -14.84
N ALA A 350 -12.33 -1.65 -15.21
CA ALA A 350 -12.11 -0.49 -14.35
C ALA A 350 -13.46 0.05 -13.84
N SER A 351 -13.44 0.81 -12.75
CA SER A 351 -14.62 1.37 -12.09
C SER A 351 -14.52 2.89 -11.93
N LEU A 352 -13.80 3.56 -12.84
CA LEU A 352 -13.68 5.01 -12.81
C LEU A 352 -14.98 5.67 -13.28
N THR A 353 -15.27 6.85 -12.78
CA THR A 353 -16.31 7.73 -13.28
C THR A 353 -15.68 8.78 -14.18
N PHE A 354 -16.38 9.11 -15.27
CA PHE A 354 -15.92 10.10 -16.22
C PHE A 354 -17.08 11.03 -16.63
N ASN A 355 -16.84 12.32 -16.54
CA ASN A 355 -17.73 13.36 -17.01
C ASN A 355 -16.93 14.35 -17.85
N TYR A 356 -17.22 14.42 -19.15
CA TYR A 356 -16.52 15.30 -20.07
C TYR A 356 -16.41 16.75 -19.55
N ALA A 357 -17.50 17.28 -19.01
CA ALA A 357 -17.57 18.68 -18.60
C ALA A 357 -16.68 19.03 -17.40
N THR A 358 -16.31 18.05 -16.56
CA THR A 358 -15.56 18.26 -15.32
C THR A 358 -14.19 17.59 -15.31
N ASP A 359 -13.99 16.59 -16.15
CA ASP A 359 -12.81 15.73 -16.09
C ASP A 359 -11.90 15.88 -17.32
N VAL A 360 -12.30 16.75 -18.28
CA VAL A 360 -11.52 17.13 -19.46
C VAL A 360 -11.22 18.62 -19.43
N GLY A 361 -10.00 18.98 -19.81
CA GLY A 361 -9.57 20.37 -20.00
C GLY A 361 -8.56 20.46 -21.13
N PHE A 362 -8.31 21.67 -21.61
CA PHE A 362 -7.37 21.94 -22.67
C PHE A 362 -6.38 23.03 -22.28
N SER A 363 -5.22 23.03 -22.90
CA SER A 363 -4.22 24.08 -22.64
C SER A 363 -3.47 24.48 -23.91
N ASP A 364 -3.27 25.78 -24.06
CA ASP A 364 -2.42 26.42 -25.08
C ASP A 364 -1.03 26.79 -24.56
N ALA A 365 -0.72 26.42 -23.31
CA ALA A 365 0.54 26.74 -22.65
C ALA A 365 1.75 26.17 -23.40
N ALA A 366 2.94 26.74 -23.15
CA ALA A 366 4.18 26.26 -23.72
C ALA A 366 4.76 25.04 -22.96
N THR A 367 4.30 24.79 -21.74
CA THR A 367 4.75 23.71 -20.87
C THR A 367 3.58 22.85 -20.44
N PRO A 368 3.80 21.54 -20.20
CA PRO A 368 2.76 20.64 -19.76
C PRO A 368 2.10 21.11 -18.47
N PRO A 369 0.75 21.11 -18.40
CA PRO A 369 0.00 21.37 -17.18
C PRO A 369 0.34 20.39 -16.05
N ALA A 370 0.36 20.86 -14.82
CA ALA A 370 0.64 20.03 -13.65
C ALA A 370 -0.65 19.49 -12.98
N ALA A 371 -1.79 20.12 -13.25
CA ALA A 371 -3.09 19.73 -12.75
C ALA A 371 -4.19 20.07 -13.75
N LEU A 372 -5.37 19.46 -13.61
CA LEU A 372 -6.52 19.76 -14.50
C LEU A 372 -6.94 21.24 -14.43
N THR A 373 -6.74 21.90 -13.29
CA THR A 373 -7.01 23.33 -13.11
C THR A 373 -6.13 24.24 -13.99
N ASP A 374 -5.01 23.75 -14.48
CA ASP A 374 -4.11 24.48 -15.38
C ASP A 374 -4.55 24.36 -16.85
N CYS A 375 -5.56 23.51 -17.13
CA CYS A 375 -6.11 23.22 -18.45
C CYS A 375 -7.41 24.02 -18.66
N SER A 376 -7.31 25.34 -18.65
CA SER A 376 -8.46 26.25 -18.67
C SER A 376 -8.70 26.90 -20.05
N TYR A 377 -7.95 26.49 -21.10
CA TYR A 377 -8.16 26.95 -22.45
C TYR A 377 -9.50 26.42 -23.00
N THR A 378 -10.24 27.27 -23.70
CA THR A 378 -11.50 26.88 -24.36
C THR A 378 -11.26 26.77 -25.85
N PRO A 379 -11.28 25.54 -26.43
CA PRO A 379 -11.04 25.36 -27.84
C PRO A 379 -12.12 26.01 -28.70
N ALA A 380 -11.73 26.55 -29.86
CA ALA A 380 -12.65 27.02 -30.87
C ALA A 380 -13.45 25.85 -31.47
N VAL A 381 -14.66 26.10 -31.93
CA VAL A 381 -15.49 25.08 -32.60
C VAL A 381 -14.83 24.66 -33.91
N GLY A 382 -14.81 23.36 -34.18
CA GLY A 382 -14.12 22.75 -35.31
C GLY A 382 -12.64 22.50 -35.04
N TYR A 383 -11.75 22.84 -35.96
CA TYR A 383 -10.32 22.56 -35.81
C TYR A 383 -9.59 23.73 -35.18
N ASP A 384 -9.00 23.48 -34.02
CA ASP A 384 -8.26 24.47 -33.26
C ASP A 384 -6.76 24.12 -33.22
N PRO A 385 -5.89 24.94 -33.89
CA PRO A 385 -4.47 24.72 -33.92
C PRO A 385 -3.73 25.16 -32.64
N ASP A 386 -4.40 25.89 -31.75
CA ASP A 386 -3.81 26.46 -30.54
C ASP A 386 -3.91 25.52 -29.32
N VAL A 387 -4.72 24.45 -29.40
CA VAL A 387 -4.71 23.39 -28.39
C VAL A 387 -3.37 22.64 -28.46
N LYS A 388 -2.58 22.74 -27.41
CA LYS A 388 -1.31 22.04 -27.28
C LYS A 388 -1.39 20.82 -26.36
N PHE A 389 -2.27 20.87 -25.37
CA PHE A 389 -2.45 19.76 -24.43
C PHE A 389 -3.93 19.44 -24.26
N VAL A 390 -4.21 18.13 -24.26
CA VAL A 390 -5.49 17.56 -23.82
C VAL A 390 -5.26 16.95 -22.44
N CYS A 391 -6.04 17.39 -21.46
CA CYS A 391 -5.91 17.02 -20.05
C CYS A 391 -7.14 16.20 -19.62
N ILE A 392 -6.92 15.06 -18.98
CA ILE A 392 -7.99 14.16 -18.59
C ILE A 392 -7.71 13.67 -17.16
N ASN A 393 -8.72 13.77 -16.28
CA ASN A 393 -8.63 13.32 -14.89
C ASN A 393 -9.93 12.63 -14.45
N PRO A 394 -10.15 11.37 -14.85
CA PRO A 394 -11.28 10.59 -14.38
C PRO A 394 -11.25 10.43 -12.87
N LYS A 395 -12.42 10.22 -12.25
CA LYS A 395 -12.58 10.12 -10.80
C LYS A 395 -12.78 8.67 -10.36
N GLY A 396 -12.52 8.41 -9.10
CA GLY A 396 -12.53 7.08 -8.50
C GLY A 396 -11.14 6.48 -8.38
N ALA A 397 -11.02 5.42 -7.61
CA ALA A 397 -9.79 4.65 -7.50
C ALA A 397 -9.58 3.81 -8.77
N PHE A 398 -8.39 3.84 -9.35
CA PHE A 398 -8.03 2.93 -10.43
C PHE A 398 -7.44 1.67 -9.82
N ALA A 399 -8.34 0.77 -9.44
CA ALA A 399 -8.01 -0.47 -8.76
C ALA A 399 -7.25 -1.43 -9.68
N SER A 400 -6.39 -2.25 -9.11
CA SER A 400 -5.82 -3.42 -9.78
C SER A 400 -6.87 -4.52 -9.93
N GLY A 401 -6.65 -5.48 -10.82
CA GLY A 401 -7.62 -6.56 -11.04
C GLY A 401 -7.11 -7.66 -11.97
N ASN A 402 -7.85 -8.74 -12.02
CA ASN A 402 -7.62 -9.82 -12.99
C ASN A 402 -8.95 -10.21 -13.67
N PRO A 403 -9.12 -9.95 -14.98
CA PRO A 403 -8.13 -9.39 -15.91
C PRO A 403 -7.77 -7.92 -15.63
N ASP A 404 -6.58 -7.51 -16.08
CA ASP A 404 -6.03 -6.17 -15.87
C ASP A 404 -7.01 -5.08 -16.28
N PRO A 405 -7.31 -4.11 -15.38
CA PRO A 405 -8.16 -2.98 -15.69
C PRO A 405 -7.51 -2.05 -16.72
N ASN A 406 -8.29 -1.60 -17.67
CA ASN A 406 -7.84 -0.69 -18.72
C ASN A 406 -8.80 0.47 -18.89
N ILE A 407 -8.25 1.65 -19.13
CA ILE A 407 -8.97 2.81 -19.61
C ILE A 407 -8.40 3.27 -20.93
N SER A 408 -9.23 3.81 -21.80
CA SER A 408 -8.76 4.47 -23.00
C SER A 408 -9.49 5.79 -23.24
N VAL A 409 -8.74 6.73 -23.80
CA VAL A 409 -9.23 8.06 -24.19
C VAL A 409 -8.90 8.27 -25.66
N SER A 410 -9.91 8.65 -26.43
CA SER A 410 -9.75 8.92 -27.86
C SER A 410 -10.23 10.33 -28.20
N PHE A 411 -9.54 10.97 -29.09
CA PHE A 411 -9.92 12.26 -29.67
C PHE A 411 -9.40 12.38 -31.11
N ARG A 412 -10.01 13.31 -31.85
CA ARG A 412 -9.75 13.52 -33.27
C ARG A 412 -8.90 14.78 -33.51
N ALA A 413 -8.02 14.71 -34.48
CA ALA A 413 -7.22 15.85 -34.89
C ALA A 413 -6.98 15.81 -36.40
N ARG A 414 -6.80 16.98 -37.03
CA ARG A 414 -6.49 17.10 -38.45
C ARG A 414 -5.01 17.37 -38.67
N ILE A 415 -4.41 16.67 -39.61
CA ILE A 415 -3.04 16.91 -40.06
C ILE A 415 -3.01 18.23 -40.90
N LYS A 416 -2.09 19.11 -40.54
CA LYS A 416 -1.90 20.42 -41.23
C LYS A 416 -1.24 20.27 -42.58
#